data_ffc267ae974eece31eb334aea118f6ca
#
_entry.id   ffc267ae974eece31eb334aea118f6ca
#
_cell.length_a   1.000
_cell.length_b   1.000
_cell.length_c   1.000
_cell.angle_alpha   90.00
_cell.angle_beta   90.00
_cell.angle_gamma   90.00
#
_symmetry.space_group_name_H-M   'P 1'
#
loop_
_entity.id
_entity.type
_entity.pdbx_description
1 polymer ?
#
loop_
_entity_poly.entity_id
_entity_poly.type
_entity_poly.pdbx_seq_one_letter_code
_entity_poly.pdbx_strand_id
1 'polypeptide(L)'
;DEISDGRRTYGSSSSDYKGAWLRDAVGWWYCNADKSYTVNNWQYIDDRWYFFNAAGYMVTGWIDWGGRWYYCGDDGAMYYDTTTPDGYYVGDDGAWVQ
;
A
#
# COMPACT_ATOMS: atom_id res chain seq x y z
N ASP A 1 -16.43 -14.70 2.12
CA ASP A 1 -16.32 -14.47 2.69
C ASP A 1 -16.31 -14.69 2.88
N GLU A 2 -16.11 -14.74 2.33
CA GLU A 2 -15.87 -14.46 2.79
C GLU A 2 -15.56 -14.57 2.82
N ILE A 3 -15.34 -14.75 2.35
CA ILE A 3 -14.89 -14.45 2.63
C ILE A 3 -14.64 -14.82 2.87
N SER A 4 -14.33 -15.20 2.44
CA SER A 4 -13.88 -15.14 3.11
C SER A 4 -13.67 -15.42 3.38
N ASP A 5 -13.52 -15.66 2.98
CA ASP A 5 -13.13 -15.53 3.66
C ASP A 5 -13.00 -15.84 4.10
N GLY A 6 -13.08 -16.38 3.81
CA GLY A 6 -12.81 -16.15 4.52
C GLY A 6 -12.71 -16.60 5.07
N ARG A 7 -12.49 -16.66 5.35
CA ARG A 7 -12.24 -16.37 6.13
C ARG A 7 -12.54 -16.58 6.93
N ARG A 8 -12.46 -16.74 7.32
CA ARG A 8 -12.50 -16.49 8.33
C ARG A 8 -12.79 -16.60 9.16
N THR A 9 -12.82 -16.87 9.46
CA THR A 9 -12.82 -16.66 10.55
C THR A 9 -12.45 -16.66 11.15
N TYR A 10 -12.30 -16.78 11.73
CA TYR A 10 -11.80 -16.90 12.53
C TYR A 10 -12.09 -16.52 13.66
N GLY A 11 -12.71 -17.18 13.93
CA GLY A 11 -13.28 -16.92 15.24
C GLY A 11 -12.42 -16.08 16.00
N SER A 12 -11.52 -15.73 15.39
CA SER A 12 -10.57 -14.86 16.03
C SER A 12 -11.23 -13.62 16.56
N SER A 13 -10.62 -13.10 17.53
CA SER A 13 -11.03 -11.85 18.08
C SER A 13 -11.03 -10.77 17.04
N SER A 14 -12.08 -9.97 17.03
CA SER A 14 -12.13 -8.84 16.11
C SER A 14 -11.03 -7.82 16.39
N SER A 15 -10.48 -7.82 17.62
CA SER A 15 -9.44 -6.87 17.96
C SER A 15 -8.15 -7.12 17.18
N ASP A 16 -7.98 -8.32 16.64
CA ASP A 16 -6.80 -8.65 15.86
C ASP A 16 -6.97 -8.38 14.37
N TYR A 17 -8.15 -7.98 13.97
CA TYR A 17 -8.39 -7.74 12.55
C TYR A 17 -7.81 -6.40 12.15
N LYS A 18 -6.88 -6.41 11.24
CA LYS A 18 -6.21 -5.19 10.79
C LYS A 18 -6.73 -4.70 9.46
N GLY A 19 -7.47 -5.51 8.74
CA GLY A 19 -7.86 -5.23 7.40
C GLY A 19 -7.34 -6.29 6.46
N ALA A 20 -7.58 -6.12 5.17
CA ALA A 20 -7.18 -7.13 4.21
C ALA A 20 -6.90 -6.50 2.85
N TRP A 21 -5.93 -7.08 2.15
CA TRP A 21 -5.69 -6.75 0.75
C TRP A 21 -6.74 -7.45 -0.10
N LEU A 22 -7.36 -6.69 -0.99
CA LEU A 22 -8.37 -7.22 -1.90
C LEU A 22 -7.99 -6.87 -3.33
N ARG A 23 -8.42 -7.69 -4.25
CA ARG A 23 -8.12 -7.49 -5.66
C ARG A 23 -9.39 -7.61 -6.48
N ASP A 24 -9.58 -6.70 -7.42
CA ASP A 24 -10.67 -6.77 -8.38
C ASP A 24 -10.11 -6.64 -9.79
N ALA A 25 -10.98 -6.39 -10.77
CA ALA A 25 -10.55 -6.34 -12.17
C ALA A 25 -9.62 -5.17 -12.47
N VAL A 26 -9.61 -4.16 -11.61
CA VAL A 26 -8.76 -2.97 -11.81
C VAL A 26 -7.40 -3.14 -11.14
N GLY A 27 -7.38 -3.67 -9.91
CA GLY A 27 -6.12 -3.84 -9.20
C GLY A 27 -6.32 -4.16 -7.74
N TRP A 28 -5.29 -3.88 -6.97
CA TRP A 28 -5.26 -4.15 -5.54
C TRP A 28 -5.69 -2.92 -4.74
N TRP A 29 -6.43 -3.15 -3.67
CA TRP A 29 -6.78 -2.11 -2.72
C TRP A 29 -6.80 -2.71 -1.32
N TYR A 30 -6.75 -1.86 -0.31
CA TYR A 30 -6.71 -2.33 1.07
C TYR A 30 -7.97 -1.91 1.80
N CYS A 31 -8.70 -2.90 2.32
CA CYS A 31 -9.91 -2.66 3.09
C CYS A 31 -9.54 -2.64 4.57
N ASN A 32 -9.70 -1.51 5.21
CA ASN A 32 -9.40 -1.37 6.63
C ASN A 32 -10.42 -2.14 7.47
N ALA A 33 -10.10 -2.33 8.75
CA ALA A 33 -10.95 -3.09 9.66
C ALA A 33 -12.37 -2.52 9.74
N ASP A 34 -12.50 -1.21 9.60
CA ASP A 34 -13.80 -0.53 9.65
C ASP A 34 -14.47 -0.43 8.28
N LYS A 35 -13.91 -1.11 7.28
CA LYS A 35 -14.41 -1.13 5.90
C LYS A 35 -14.11 0.13 5.10
N SER A 36 -13.34 1.06 5.67
CA SER A 36 -12.87 2.22 4.91
C SER A 36 -11.66 1.82 4.07
N TYR A 37 -11.28 2.69 3.16
CA TYR A 37 -10.06 2.50 2.38
C TYR A 37 -9.46 3.85 2.05
N THR A 38 -8.13 3.87 1.93
CA THR A 38 -7.40 5.10 1.67
C THR A 38 -7.51 5.47 0.20
N VAL A 39 -7.72 6.75 -0.07
CA VAL A 39 -7.72 7.28 -1.43
C VAL A 39 -6.79 8.48 -1.50
N ASN A 40 -6.04 8.54 -2.59
CA ASN A 40 -5.16 9.67 -2.89
C ASN A 40 -4.26 10.01 -1.71
N ASN A 41 -3.69 8.98 -1.09
CA ASN A 41 -2.86 9.15 0.11
C ASN A 41 -2.05 7.89 0.36
N TRP A 42 -1.17 7.98 1.34
CA TRP A 42 -0.33 6.87 1.78
C TRP A 42 -0.96 6.17 2.97
N GLN A 43 -0.66 4.87 3.11
CA GLN A 43 -1.05 4.12 4.29
C GLN A 43 0.07 3.16 4.67
N TYR A 44 0.33 3.07 5.98
CA TYR A 44 1.35 2.16 6.53
C TYR A 44 0.68 0.84 6.86
N ILE A 45 1.12 -0.24 6.20
CA ILE A 45 0.52 -1.56 6.34
C ILE A 45 1.65 -2.58 6.48
N ASP A 46 1.65 -3.34 7.58
CA ASP A 46 2.60 -4.42 7.80
C ASP A 46 4.05 -3.98 7.61
N ASP A 47 4.38 -2.85 8.22
CA ASP A 47 5.74 -2.30 8.22
C ASP A 47 6.20 -1.76 6.88
N ARG A 48 5.26 -1.52 5.97
CA ARG A 48 5.55 -0.96 4.64
C ARG A 48 4.59 0.16 4.32
N TRP A 49 5.06 1.12 3.51
CA TRP A 49 4.23 2.20 3.03
C TRP A 49 3.70 1.88 1.64
N TYR A 50 2.42 2.17 1.43
CA TYR A 50 1.76 1.98 0.14
C TYR A 50 1.01 3.24 -0.22
N PHE A 51 0.95 3.54 -1.50
CA PHE A 51 0.21 4.70 -1.98
C PHE A 51 -1.03 4.23 -2.73
N PHE A 52 -2.15 4.88 -2.45
CA PHE A 52 -3.43 4.56 -3.10
C PHE A 52 -3.90 5.77 -3.88
N ASN A 53 -4.34 5.54 -5.11
CA ASN A 53 -4.75 6.62 -6.01
C ASN A 53 -6.13 7.15 -5.64
N ALA A 54 -6.67 8.06 -6.46
CA ALA A 54 -7.96 8.68 -6.18
C ALA A 54 -9.11 7.67 -6.18
N ALA A 55 -8.94 6.54 -6.86
CA ALA A 55 -9.93 5.48 -6.87
C ALA A 55 -9.71 4.45 -5.74
N GLY A 56 -8.64 4.61 -4.96
CA GLY A 56 -8.35 3.72 -3.85
C GLY A 56 -7.53 2.51 -4.20
N TYR A 57 -6.94 2.46 -5.39
CA TYR A 57 -6.12 1.32 -5.81
C TYR A 57 -4.64 1.57 -5.55
N MET A 58 -3.94 0.49 -5.17
CA MET A 58 -2.51 0.53 -4.93
C MET A 58 -1.76 0.93 -6.20
N VAL A 59 -0.81 1.84 -6.05
CA VAL A 59 -0.02 2.36 -7.16
C VAL A 59 1.38 1.76 -7.09
N THR A 60 1.94 1.46 -8.26
CA THR A 60 3.33 1.02 -8.40
C THR A 60 4.09 2.04 -9.24
N GLY A 61 5.42 2.01 -9.14
CA GLY A 61 6.25 2.92 -9.89
C GLY A 61 6.44 4.26 -9.18
N TRP A 62 6.77 5.28 -9.96
CA TRP A 62 7.07 6.59 -9.40
C TRP A 62 5.81 7.35 -9.05
N ILE A 63 5.85 8.06 -7.92
CA ILE A 63 4.71 8.81 -7.41
C ILE A 63 5.19 10.22 -7.06
N ASP A 64 4.55 11.22 -7.64
CA ASP A 64 4.82 12.63 -7.34
C ASP A 64 3.92 13.05 -6.19
N TRP A 65 4.53 13.28 -5.03
CA TRP A 65 3.78 13.59 -3.82
C TRP A 65 4.44 14.75 -3.08
N GLY A 66 3.73 15.84 -2.94
CA GLY A 66 4.22 16.99 -2.19
C GLY A 66 5.49 17.60 -2.74
N GLY A 67 5.71 17.52 -4.05
CA GLY A 67 6.91 18.05 -4.68
C GLY A 67 8.10 17.11 -4.60
N ARG A 68 7.91 15.90 -4.14
CA ARG A 68 8.96 14.88 -4.06
C ARG A 68 8.54 13.65 -4.83
N TRP A 69 9.53 12.87 -5.24
CA TRP A 69 9.26 11.63 -5.97
C TRP A 69 9.53 10.44 -5.08
N TYR A 70 8.59 9.50 -5.06
CA TYR A 70 8.69 8.26 -4.32
C TYR A 70 8.54 7.10 -5.28
N TYR A 71 9.10 5.95 -4.96
CA TYR A 71 9.03 4.79 -5.82
C TYR A 71 8.43 3.61 -5.06
N CYS A 72 7.39 3.01 -5.64
CA CYS A 72 6.78 1.79 -5.12
C CYS A 72 7.11 0.64 -6.06
N GLY A 73 7.51 -0.48 -5.50
CA GLY A 73 7.87 -1.65 -6.29
C GLY A 73 6.65 -2.36 -6.87
N ASP A 74 6.91 -3.51 -7.50
CA ASP A 74 5.85 -4.27 -8.15
C ASP A 74 4.80 -4.76 -7.17
N ASP A 75 5.17 -4.94 -5.91
CA ASP A 75 4.23 -5.32 -4.85
C ASP A 75 3.59 -4.11 -4.19
N GLY A 76 3.88 -2.91 -4.68
CA GLY A 76 3.33 -1.68 -4.17
C GLY A 76 4.06 -1.10 -2.98
N ALA A 77 4.99 -1.83 -2.37
CA ALA A 77 5.71 -1.34 -1.20
C ALA A 77 6.69 -0.24 -1.60
N MET A 78 6.67 0.86 -0.85
CA MET A 78 7.58 1.97 -1.12
C MET A 78 9.02 1.56 -0.85
N TYR A 79 9.90 1.89 -1.78
CA TYR A 79 11.33 1.70 -1.57
C TYR A 79 11.84 2.81 -0.65
N TYR A 80 12.80 2.48 0.19
CA TYR A 80 13.47 3.48 1.01
C TYR A 80 14.88 2.99 1.31
N ASP A 81 15.78 3.94 1.46
CA ASP A 81 17.19 3.68 1.82
C ASP A 81 17.81 2.65 0.88
N THR A 82 17.52 2.79 -0.41
CA THR A 82 17.99 1.84 -1.42
C THR A 82 17.94 2.49 -2.80
N THR A 83 18.45 1.75 -3.79
CA THR A 83 18.43 2.19 -5.19
C THR A 83 17.28 1.49 -5.92
N THR A 84 16.52 2.25 -6.71
CA THR A 84 15.44 1.68 -7.51
C THR A 84 16.02 0.92 -8.70
N PRO A 85 15.20 0.06 -9.34
CA PRO A 85 15.64 -0.63 -10.56
C PRO A 85 16.06 0.31 -11.69
N ASP A 86 15.57 1.55 -11.66
CA ASP A 86 15.95 2.56 -12.66
C ASP A 86 17.29 3.21 -12.34
N GLY A 87 17.90 2.89 -11.20
CA GLY A 87 19.18 3.43 -10.85
C GLY A 87 19.16 4.69 -10.02
N TYR A 88 18.01 5.03 -9.44
CA TYR A 88 17.88 6.24 -8.62
C TYR A 88 17.84 5.88 -7.14
N TYR A 89 18.53 6.65 -6.34
CA TYR A 89 18.59 6.38 -4.90
C TYR A 89 17.47 7.10 -4.17
N VAL A 90 16.77 6.39 -3.31
CA VAL A 90 15.75 6.95 -2.42
C VAL A 90 16.26 6.89 -0.99
N GLY A 91 16.00 7.94 -0.24
CA GLY A 91 16.47 8.06 1.13
C GLY A 91 15.64 7.28 2.12
N ASP A 92 15.91 7.49 3.40
CA ASP A 92 15.24 6.74 4.47
C ASP A 92 13.76 7.10 4.59
N ASP A 93 13.35 8.22 4.02
CA ASP A 93 11.93 8.60 3.98
C ASP A 93 11.27 8.16 2.66
N GLY A 94 12.01 7.50 1.79
CA GLY A 94 11.51 7.05 0.51
C GLY A 94 11.57 8.07 -0.61
N ALA A 95 11.94 9.31 -0.30
CA ALA A 95 12.00 10.35 -1.32
C ALA A 95 13.28 10.23 -2.14
N TRP A 96 13.17 10.49 -3.45
CA TRP A 96 14.31 10.46 -4.34
C TRP A 96 15.34 11.51 -3.90
N VAL A 97 16.57 11.06 -3.76
CA VAL A 97 17.70 11.93 -3.42
C VAL A 97 18.32 12.40 -4.72
N GLN A 98 18.31 13.69 -4.91
CA GLN A 98 18.85 14.32 -6.13
C GLN A 98 20.29 14.73 -5.96
#